data_d52360d0fec5f9bc40a89d6351eed661
#
_entry.id   d52360d0fec5f9bc40a89d6351eed661
#
_cell.length_a   1.000
_cell.length_b   1.000
_cell.length_c   1.000
_cell.angle_alpha   90.00
_cell.angle_beta   90.00
_cell.angle_gamma   90.00
#
_symmetry.space_group_name_H-M   'P 1'
#
loop_
_entity.id
_entity.type
_entity.pdbx_description
1 polymer ?
#
loop_
_entity_poly.entity_id
_entity_poly.type
_entity_poly.pdbx_seq_one_letter_code
_entity_poly.pdbx_strand_id
1 'polypeptide(L)'
;MKFLFGIILSVVVASLDYLPGVEMVKDSTFSVLLDEAMHGKKEWVEIDGYRVQIYSSNKQQKAKTEALDLETRLKGKISQTIYVQYVSPFWKVRLGDFRSYNEAKEYKKLFVQQYPSLMGDTYIVRDKISVLQ
;
A
#
# COMPACT_ATOMS: atom_id res chain seq x y z
N MET A 1 22.63 -43.65 -39.76
CA MET A 1 23.37 -43.00 -38.67
C MET A 1 22.91 -41.62 -38.30
N LYS A 2 22.49 -40.79 -39.26
CA LYS A 2 22.00 -39.44 -38.98
C LYS A 2 20.69 -39.40 -38.16
N PHE A 3 19.82 -40.39 -38.30
CA PHE A 3 18.54 -40.46 -37.58
C PHE A 3 18.67 -40.82 -36.08
N LEU A 4 19.67 -41.64 -35.74
CA LEU A 4 19.95 -42.00 -34.35
C LEU A 4 20.45 -40.82 -33.50
N PHE A 5 21.21 -39.92 -34.11
CA PHE A 5 21.72 -38.71 -33.44
C PHE A 5 20.61 -37.71 -33.14
N GLY A 6 19.66 -37.59 -34.05
CA GLY A 6 18.51 -36.69 -33.86
C GLY A 6 17.55 -37.17 -32.74
N ILE A 7 17.35 -38.47 -32.62
CA ILE A 7 16.52 -39.08 -31.59
C ILE A 7 17.14 -38.91 -30.21
N ILE A 8 18.45 -39.09 -30.09
CA ILE A 8 19.18 -38.95 -28.83
C ILE A 8 19.18 -37.49 -28.37
N LEU A 9 19.35 -36.54 -29.28
CA LEU A 9 19.27 -35.12 -28.96
C LEU A 9 17.86 -34.70 -28.52
N SER A 10 16.84 -35.26 -29.17
CA SER A 10 15.43 -35.02 -28.80
C SER A 10 15.10 -35.56 -27.41
N VAL A 11 15.60 -36.72 -27.05
CA VAL A 11 15.40 -37.32 -25.73
C VAL A 11 16.12 -36.53 -24.62
N VAL A 12 17.31 -36.01 -24.92
CA VAL A 12 18.07 -35.20 -23.95
C VAL A 12 17.37 -33.85 -23.71
N VAL A 13 16.85 -33.21 -24.76
CA VAL A 13 16.07 -31.96 -24.60
C VAL A 13 14.79 -32.21 -23.84
N ALA A 14 14.05 -33.30 -24.13
CA ALA A 14 12.86 -33.65 -23.41
C ALA A 14 13.11 -33.99 -21.94
N SER A 15 14.28 -34.55 -21.61
CA SER A 15 14.63 -34.85 -20.22
C SER A 15 15.06 -33.62 -19.43
N LEU A 16 15.52 -32.57 -20.09
CA LEU A 16 15.82 -31.27 -19.44
C LEU A 16 14.54 -30.47 -19.16
N ASP A 17 13.51 -30.64 -19.98
CA ASP A 17 12.22 -30.00 -19.76
C ASP A 17 11.40 -30.66 -18.65
N TYR A 18 11.81 -31.82 -18.18
CA TYR A 18 11.12 -32.61 -17.16
C TYR A 18 11.83 -32.54 -15.80
N LEU A 19 12.11 -31.34 -15.32
CA LEU A 19 12.48 -31.12 -13.93
C LEU A 19 11.45 -30.16 -13.27
N PRO A 20 10.20 -30.64 -13.06
CA PRO A 20 9.14 -29.78 -12.49
C PRO A 20 9.47 -29.32 -11.06
N GLY A 21 10.37 -30.01 -10.36
CA GLY A 21 10.79 -29.63 -9.02
C GLY A 21 11.65 -28.37 -8.95
N VAL A 22 12.31 -27.99 -10.05
CA VAL A 22 13.14 -26.77 -10.09
C VAL A 22 12.31 -25.52 -10.28
N GLU A 23 11.17 -25.60 -10.96
CA GLU A 23 10.25 -24.47 -11.09
C GLU A 23 9.50 -24.16 -9.79
N MET A 24 9.19 -25.17 -8.98
CA MET A 24 8.54 -24.97 -7.68
C MET A 24 9.44 -24.24 -6.65
N VAL A 25 10.77 -24.31 -6.81
CA VAL A 25 11.72 -23.59 -5.95
C VAL A 25 11.82 -22.11 -6.30
N LYS A 26 11.38 -21.73 -7.50
CA LYS A 26 11.25 -20.31 -7.88
C LYS A 26 9.97 -19.65 -7.33
N ASP A 27 9.13 -20.43 -6.69
CA ASP A 27 7.88 -19.92 -6.16
C ASP A 27 8.10 -18.91 -5.03
N SER A 28 7.18 -18.02 -4.94
CA SER A 28 7.10 -16.95 -3.97
C SER A 28 7.45 -17.36 -2.54
N THR A 29 7.23 -18.61 -2.17
CA THR A 29 7.53 -19.15 -0.85
C THR A 29 9.03 -19.15 -0.53
N PHE A 30 9.89 -19.55 -1.47
CA PHE A 30 11.34 -19.56 -1.26
C PHE A 30 11.90 -18.13 -1.20
N SER A 31 11.45 -17.25 -2.07
CA SER A 31 11.87 -15.84 -2.05
C SER A 31 11.43 -15.13 -0.78
N VAL A 32 10.24 -15.43 -0.28
CA VAL A 32 9.73 -14.91 1.00
C VAL A 32 10.55 -15.43 2.19
N LEU A 33 10.83 -16.74 2.22
CA LEU A 33 11.66 -17.34 3.28
C LEU A 33 13.09 -16.81 3.25
N LEU A 34 13.66 -16.59 2.06
CA LEU A 34 15.00 -16.04 1.90
C LEU A 34 15.05 -14.57 2.35
N ASP A 35 14.04 -13.78 2.00
CA ASP A 35 13.93 -12.39 2.44
C ASP A 35 13.77 -12.30 3.96
N GLU A 36 12.95 -13.15 4.55
CA GLU A 36 12.76 -13.25 5.99
C GLU A 36 14.05 -13.66 6.73
N ALA A 37 14.81 -14.58 6.15
CA ALA A 37 16.10 -15.02 6.70
C ALA A 37 17.19 -13.95 6.58
N MET A 38 17.19 -13.17 5.52
CA MET A 38 18.23 -12.17 5.23
C MET A 38 17.95 -10.79 5.86
N HIS A 39 16.68 -10.40 5.99
CA HIS A 39 16.27 -9.06 6.41
C HIS A 39 15.47 -9.04 7.73
N GLY A 40 15.22 -10.21 8.32
CA GLY A 40 14.35 -10.33 9.47
C GLY A 40 12.87 -10.19 9.11
N LYS A 41 12.01 -10.47 10.08
CA LYS A 41 10.56 -10.36 9.91
C LYS A 41 10.14 -8.89 9.90
N LYS A 42 9.65 -8.42 8.77
CA LYS A 42 9.06 -7.08 8.71
C LYS A 42 7.75 -7.04 9.47
N GLU A 43 7.63 -6.16 10.40
CA GLU A 43 6.47 -6.02 11.25
C GLU A 43 5.90 -4.61 11.19
N TRP A 44 4.56 -4.52 11.13
CA TRP A 44 3.89 -3.24 11.19
C TRP A 44 3.82 -2.77 12.66
N VAL A 45 4.33 -1.58 12.91
CA VAL A 45 4.31 -0.99 14.24
C VAL A 45 3.60 0.37 14.20
N GLU A 46 2.94 0.70 15.30
CA GLU A 46 2.36 2.03 15.49
C GLU A 46 3.34 2.95 16.19
N ILE A 47 3.55 4.13 15.61
CA ILE A 47 4.36 5.20 16.18
C ILE A 47 3.61 6.52 16.11
N ASP A 48 4.06 7.49 16.88
CA ASP A 48 3.57 8.87 16.74
C ASP A 48 4.07 9.46 15.43
N GLY A 49 3.15 10.08 14.71
CA GLY A 49 3.44 10.69 13.43
C GLY A 49 2.39 11.72 13.04
N TYR A 50 2.21 11.90 11.74
CA TYR A 50 1.32 12.91 11.18
C TYR A 50 0.46 12.33 10.08
N ARG A 51 -0.75 12.85 9.96
CA ARG A 51 -1.67 12.60 8.84
C ARG A 51 -2.20 13.91 8.31
N VAL A 52 -2.64 13.90 7.07
CA VAL A 52 -3.30 15.06 6.45
C VAL A 52 -4.80 14.84 6.53
N GLN A 53 -5.49 15.59 7.38
CA GLN A 53 -6.94 15.53 7.53
C GLN A 53 -7.59 16.39 6.46
N ILE A 54 -8.51 15.80 5.70
CA ILE A 54 -9.19 16.49 4.57
C ILE A 54 -10.68 16.69 4.80
N TYR A 55 -11.24 16.09 5.86
CA TYR A 55 -12.64 16.20 6.19
C TYR A 55 -12.85 15.98 7.68
N SER A 56 -13.76 16.75 8.27
CA SER A 56 -14.26 16.54 9.63
C SER A 56 -15.65 17.15 9.77
N SER A 57 -16.60 16.37 10.25
CA SER A 57 -17.96 16.85 10.47
C SER A 57 -18.67 16.03 11.55
N ASN A 58 -19.54 16.69 12.31
CA ASN A 58 -20.38 16.08 13.34
C ASN A 58 -21.86 16.00 12.94
N LYS A 59 -22.16 16.14 11.67
CA LYS A 59 -23.56 16.15 11.14
C LYS A 59 -24.17 14.75 11.03
N GLN A 60 -23.97 13.92 12.05
CA GLN A 60 -24.54 12.57 12.16
C GLN A 60 -24.40 11.72 10.87
N GLN A 61 -25.53 11.19 10.36
CA GLN A 61 -25.53 10.30 9.20
C GLN A 61 -25.01 10.97 7.92
N LYS A 62 -25.23 12.26 7.75
CA LYS A 62 -24.72 13.03 6.61
C LYS A 62 -23.20 13.04 6.60
N ALA A 63 -22.56 13.23 7.76
CA ALA A 63 -21.11 13.23 7.88
C ALA A 63 -20.51 11.88 7.51
N LYS A 64 -21.13 10.78 7.94
CA LYS A 64 -20.71 9.42 7.56
C LYS A 64 -20.77 9.23 6.05
N THR A 65 -21.89 9.57 5.43
CA THR A 65 -22.08 9.43 3.97
C THR A 65 -21.06 10.26 3.19
N GLU A 66 -20.88 11.52 3.58
CA GLU A 66 -19.89 12.40 2.93
C GLU A 66 -18.46 11.90 3.07
N ALA A 67 -18.08 11.37 4.24
CA ALA A 67 -16.76 10.80 4.47
C ALA A 67 -16.49 9.57 3.59
N LEU A 68 -17.45 8.66 3.51
CA LEU A 68 -17.36 7.47 2.67
C LEU A 68 -17.38 7.81 1.16
N ASP A 69 -18.15 8.79 0.75
CA ASP A 69 -18.16 9.29 -0.64
C ASP A 69 -16.81 9.89 -1.01
N LEU A 70 -16.21 10.65 -0.10
CA LEU A 70 -14.89 11.24 -0.31
C LEU A 70 -13.81 10.15 -0.45
N GLU A 71 -13.84 9.13 0.40
CA GLU A 71 -12.97 7.96 0.28
C GLU A 71 -13.12 7.31 -1.10
N THR A 72 -14.35 7.05 -1.53
CA THR A 72 -14.63 6.40 -2.82
C THR A 72 -14.12 7.24 -3.99
N ARG A 73 -14.29 8.56 -3.95
CA ARG A 73 -13.82 9.46 -5.01
C ARG A 73 -12.29 9.53 -5.11
N LEU A 74 -11.59 9.43 -3.99
CA LEU A 74 -10.13 9.54 -3.95
C LEU A 74 -9.43 8.19 -4.12
N LYS A 75 -10.11 7.09 -3.85
CA LYS A 75 -9.54 5.74 -3.95
C LYS A 75 -9.06 5.46 -5.37
N GLY A 76 -7.80 5.07 -5.50
CA GLY A 76 -7.14 4.82 -6.78
C GLY A 76 -6.61 6.07 -7.49
N LYS A 77 -6.93 7.28 -7.01
CA LYS A 77 -6.43 8.54 -7.58
C LYS A 77 -5.26 9.12 -6.80
N ILE A 78 -5.12 8.73 -5.55
CA ILE A 78 -4.00 9.11 -4.68
C ILE A 78 -3.25 7.88 -4.23
N SER A 79 -1.94 8.00 -3.98
CA SER A 79 -1.08 6.91 -3.55
C SER A 79 -1.11 6.67 -2.04
N GLN A 80 -1.55 7.66 -1.26
CA GLN A 80 -1.60 7.56 0.19
C GLN A 80 -2.80 6.75 0.67
N THR A 81 -2.64 6.07 1.80
CA THR A 81 -3.73 5.36 2.45
C THR A 81 -4.79 6.33 2.95
N ILE A 82 -6.05 6.00 2.73
CA ILE A 82 -7.19 6.80 3.17
C ILE A 82 -7.78 6.17 4.42
N TYR A 83 -7.88 6.96 5.49
CA TYR A 83 -8.46 6.53 6.75
C TYR A 83 -9.76 7.27 7.00
N VAL A 84 -10.87 6.53 7.08
CA VAL A 84 -12.17 7.06 7.51
C VAL A 84 -12.38 6.62 8.95
N GLN A 85 -12.51 7.58 9.86
CA GLN A 85 -12.57 7.33 11.29
C GLN A 85 -13.74 8.08 11.92
N TYR A 86 -14.43 7.40 12.84
CA TYR A 86 -15.38 8.04 13.74
C TYR A 86 -14.71 8.28 15.09
N VAL A 87 -14.50 9.55 15.41
CA VAL A 87 -14.02 10.00 16.73
C VAL A 87 -15.12 10.89 17.29
N SER A 88 -15.99 10.30 18.11
CA SER A 88 -17.22 10.92 18.59
C SER A 88 -17.05 12.39 18.99
N PRO A 89 -17.88 13.32 18.48
CA PRO A 89 -19.01 13.12 17.58
C PRO A 89 -18.65 13.31 16.07
N PHE A 90 -17.37 13.25 15.70
CA PHE A 90 -16.91 13.63 14.36
C PHE A 90 -16.59 12.40 13.49
N TRP A 91 -17.03 12.46 12.23
CA TRP A 91 -16.49 11.66 11.15
C TRP A 91 -15.33 12.41 10.51
N LYS A 92 -14.19 11.73 10.38
CA LYS A 92 -12.94 12.32 9.87
C LYS A 92 -12.38 11.48 8.74
N VAL A 93 -11.79 12.15 7.75
CA VAL A 93 -11.02 11.51 6.68
C VAL A 93 -9.60 12.04 6.75
N ARG A 94 -8.64 11.12 6.91
CA ARG A 94 -7.22 11.41 7.03
C ARG A 94 -6.43 10.64 5.99
N LEU A 95 -5.36 11.21 5.50
CA LEU A 95 -4.51 10.65 4.47
C LEU A 95 -3.09 10.41 4.98
N GLY A 96 -2.54 9.25 4.63
CA GLY A 96 -1.14 8.93 4.75
C GLY A 96 -0.64 8.61 6.15
N ASP A 97 0.60 8.15 6.18
CA ASP A 97 1.35 7.83 7.39
C ASP A 97 2.70 8.53 7.29
N PHE A 98 2.76 9.78 7.75
CA PHE A 98 3.96 10.62 7.64
C PHE A 98 4.74 10.62 8.96
N ARG A 99 6.03 10.30 8.88
CA ARG A 99 6.90 10.25 10.07
C ARG A 99 7.26 11.66 10.57
N SER A 100 7.26 12.66 9.70
CA SER A 100 7.61 14.03 10.05
C SER A 100 6.55 15.02 9.60
N TYR A 101 6.52 16.16 10.29
CA TYR A 101 5.66 17.28 9.92
C TYR A 101 5.99 17.81 8.51
N ASN A 102 7.26 17.85 8.15
CA ASN A 102 7.70 18.34 6.84
C ASN A 102 7.19 17.45 5.69
N GLU A 103 7.24 16.13 5.85
CA GLU A 103 6.67 15.20 4.87
C GLU A 103 5.17 15.43 4.69
N ALA A 104 4.43 15.56 5.78
CA ALA A 104 3.00 15.84 5.75
C ALA A 104 2.70 17.19 5.08
N LYS A 105 3.52 18.20 5.37
CA LYS A 105 3.41 19.56 4.80
C LYS A 105 3.62 19.55 3.28
N GLU A 106 4.63 18.86 2.81
CA GLU A 106 4.90 18.73 1.36
C GLU A 106 3.76 17.98 0.66
N TYR A 107 3.28 16.92 1.25
CA TYR A 107 2.13 16.19 0.69
C TYR A 107 0.87 17.06 0.68
N LYS A 108 0.56 17.76 1.76
CA LYS A 108 -0.57 18.68 1.84
C LYS A 108 -0.51 19.72 0.73
N LYS A 109 0.65 20.31 0.50
CA LYS A 109 0.86 21.31 -0.56
C LYS A 109 0.49 20.77 -1.94
N LEU A 110 0.96 19.58 -2.28
CA LEU A 110 0.65 18.93 -3.55
C LEU A 110 -0.84 18.54 -3.62
N PHE A 111 -1.39 18.05 -2.53
CA PHE A 111 -2.79 17.65 -2.47
C PHE A 111 -3.75 18.81 -2.70
N VAL A 112 -3.55 19.95 -2.06
CA VAL A 112 -4.42 21.12 -2.23
C VAL A 112 -4.27 21.79 -3.60
N GLN A 113 -3.14 21.62 -4.27
CA GLN A 113 -2.97 22.04 -5.67
C GLN A 113 -3.83 21.20 -6.61
N GLN A 114 -3.93 19.91 -6.34
CA GLN A 114 -4.73 18.98 -7.14
C GLN A 114 -6.22 19.04 -6.79
N TYR A 115 -6.56 19.30 -5.53
CA TYR A 115 -7.92 19.39 -5.02
C TYR A 115 -8.18 20.72 -4.29
N PRO A 116 -8.20 21.84 -5.02
CA PRO A 116 -8.29 23.16 -4.38
C PRO A 116 -9.59 23.39 -3.61
N SER A 117 -10.67 22.68 -3.96
CA SER A 117 -11.95 22.74 -3.23
C SER A 117 -11.87 22.22 -1.80
N LEU A 118 -10.87 21.40 -1.49
CA LEU A 118 -10.65 20.83 -0.16
C LEU A 118 -9.63 21.62 0.68
N MET A 119 -9.06 22.67 0.13
CA MET A 119 -7.99 23.44 0.79
C MET A 119 -8.41 23.98 2.17
N GLY A 120 -9.64 24.47 2.31
CA GLY A 120 -10.15 25.02 3.56
C GLY A 120 -10.34 24.01 4.68
N ASP A 121 -10.51 22.73 4.31
CA ASP A 121 -10.75 21.61 5.25
C ASP A 121 -9.50 20.76 5.49
N THR A 122 -8.39 21.11 4.86
CA THR A 122 -7.17 20.31 4.87
C THR A 122 -6.19 20.82 5.92
N TYR A 123 -5.90 19.97 6.91
CA TYR A 123 -5.00 20.24 8.02
C TYR A 123 -4.02 19.10 8.27
N ILE A 124 -2.83 19.43 8.77
CA ILE A 124 -1.91 18.43 9.30
C ILE A 124 -2.28 18.15 10.75
N VAL A 125 -2.46 16.89 11.10
CA VAL A 125 -2.80 16.45 12.45
C VAL A 125 -1.78 15.45 12.97
N ARG A 126 -1.53 15.46 14.28
CA ARG A 126 -0.81 14.38 14.95
C ARG A 126 -1.71 13.17 15.07
N ASP A 127 -1.17 12.00 14.80
CA ASP A 127 -1.90 10.73 14.89
C ASP A 127 -0.93 9.58 15.08
N LYS A 128 -1.46 8.45 15.49
CA LYS A 128 -0.72 7.18 15.43
C LYS A 128 -0.67 6.74 13.97
N ILE A 129 0.51 6.45 13.50
CA ILE A 129 0.75 5.98 12.13
C ILE A 129 1.29 4.57 12.14
N SER A 130 1.00 3.83 11.07
CA SER A 130 1.51 2.47 10.87
C SER A 130 2.72 2.52 9.94
N VAL A 131 3.84 2.02 10.42
CA VAL A 131 5.09 1.96 9.65
C VAL A 131 5.66 0.55 9.68
N LEU A 132 6.33 0.18 8.61
CA LEU A 132 7.03 -1.08 8.51
C LEU A 132 8.44 -0.92 9.05
N GLN A 133 8.84 -1.81 9.99
CA GLN A 133 10.19 -1.91 10.55
C GLN A 133 10.86 -3.20 10.16
#